data_9d6d8e2244503231515885914923c54e
#
_entry.id   9d6d8e2244503231515885914923c54e
#
_cell.length_a   1.000
_cell.length_b   1.000
_cell.length_c   1.000
_cell.angle_alpha   90.00
_cell.angle_beta   90.00
_cell.angle_gamma   90.00
#
_symmetry.space_group_name_H-M   'P 1'
#
loop_
_entity.id
_entity.type
_entity.pdbx_description
1 polymer ?
#
loop_
_entity_poly.entity_id
_entity_poly.type
_entity_poly.pdbx_seq_one_letter_code
_entity_poly.pdbx_strand_id
1 'polypeptide(L)'
;MKEHVVRWLRGSHNSVRFRFILLPKQWLTYVLLYRLRGRSWVEFYGDRLDGYVDIEKPLPEGYAARGGEFFNYIRKHGLEPHHRFLDYGCGFLRAALPIVPYLTDGRYVGVDISAKRIARGQHHLQSKGIPRDAYDVHVVTDCELGALAGQRFDFVWAMSVINHMPESDIRVMLPAMRRLMAPGGQFLFVFNEGEATKRWRIKDWWYRVEDMRAWCEAAGFAFEILPDYEEPSGYTRMAQLTVPESDVTTAHNG
;
A
#
# COMPACT_ATOMS: atom_id res chain seq x y z
N MET A 1 -1.80 14.18 38.19
CA MET A 1 -2.70 12.99 38.09
C MET A 1 -3.43 12.89 36.75
N LYS A 2 -3.98 13.98 36.18
CA LYS A 2 -4.65 13.96 34.86
C LYS A 2 -3.70 13.63 33.70
N GLU A 3 -2.48 14.13 33.65
CA GLU A 3 -1.52 13.86 32.59
C GLU A 3 -1.00 12.40 32.56
N HIS A 4 -0.82 11.79 33.72
CA HIS A 4 -0.45 10.37 33.81
C HIS A 4 -1.57 9.45 33.32
N VAL A 5 -2.84 9.79 33.56
CA VAL A 5 -3.98 9.05 33.07
C VAL A 5 -4.11 9.18 31.54
N VAL A 6 -3.90 10.38 30.98
CA VAL A 6 -3.92 10.62 29.53
C VAL A 6 -2.75 9.91 28.84
N ARG A 7 -1.55 9.90 29.46
CA ARG A 7 -0.37 9.17 28.96
C ARG A 7 -0.60 7.66 29.04
N TRP A 8 -1.25 7.14 30.08
CA TRP A 8 -1.65 5.74 30.20
C TRP A 8 -2.74 5.37 29.19
N LEU A 9 -3.68 6.29 28.89
CA LEU A 9 -4.70 6.12 27.84
C LEU A 9 -4.14 6.13 26.41
N ARG A 10 -3.02 6.84 26.19
CA ARG A 10 -2.23 6.81 24.95
C ARG A 10 -1.13 5.75 24.99
N GLY A 11 -1.00 5.06 26.09
CA GLY A 11 0.07 4.10 26.36
C GLY A 11 0.13 2.96 25.35
N SER A 12 1.34 2.59 25.05
CA SER A 12 1.84 1.59 24.12
C SER A 12 0.82 0.49 23.80
N HIS A 13 0.81 0.04 22.55
CA HIS A 13 -0.04 -1.06 22.03
C HIS A 13 0.08 -2.40 22.82
N ASN A 14 0.96 -2.46 23.82
CA ASN A 14 1.14 -3.56 24.76
C ASN A 14 0.41 -3.37 26.09
N SER A 15 -0.35 -2.29 26.29
CA SER A 15 -1.09 -2.08 27.54
C SER A 15 -2.19 -3.13 27.72
N VAL A 16 -2.42 -3.57 28.96
CA VAL A 16 -3.49 -4.48 29.38
C VAL A 16 -4.85 -4.00 28.80
N ARG A 17 -5.11 -2.71 28.82
CA ARG A 17 -6.33 -2.09 28.27
C ARG A 17 -6.45 -2.32 26.76
N PHE A 18 -5.36 -2.16 26.00
CA PHE A 18 -5.40 -2.42 24.56
C PHE A 18 -5.73 -3.88 24.28
N ARG A 19 -5.08 -4.79 25.03
CA ARG A 19 -5.21 -6.23 24.81
C ARG A 19 -6.57 -6.80 25.20
N PHE A 20 -7.14 -6.34 26.32
CA PHE A 20 -8.37 -6.93 26.90
C PHE A 20 -9.65 -6.13 26.62
N ILE A 21 -9.54 -4.86 26.24
CA ILE A 21 -10.72 -3.99 26.00
C ILE A 21 -10.78 -3.54 24.54
N LEU A 22 -9.72 -2.93 24.01
CA LEU A 22 -9.76 -2.31 22.69
C LEU A 22 -9.71 -3.33 21.55
N LEU A 23 -8.91 -4.39 21.66
CA LEU A 23 -8.85 -5.45 20.65
C LEU A 23 -10.17 -6.23 20.55
N PRO A 24 -10.76 -6.73 21.66
CA PRO A 24 -12.06 -7.39 21.61
C PRO A 24 -13.16 -6.48 21.06
N LYS A 25 -13.21 -5.20 21.48
CA LYS A 25 -14.16 -4.23 20.94
C LYS A 25 -14.01 -4.04 19.44
N GLN A 26 -12.79 -3.89 18.94
CA GLN A 26 -12.53 -3.74 17.50
C GLN A 26 -12.89 -5.02 16.73
N TRP A 27 -12.60 -6.19 17.30
CA TRP A 27 -12.98 -7.48 16.73
C TRP A 27 -14.50 -7.63 16.65
N LEU A 28 -15.18 -7.33 17.73
CA LEU A 28 -16.65 -7.38 17.77
C LEU A 28 -17.26 -6.41 16.75
N THR A 29 -16.74 -5.18 16.65
CA THR A 29 -17.18 -4.21 15.66
C THR A 29 -16.99 -4.76 14.23
N TYR A 30 -15.82 -5.32 13.94
CA TYR A 30 -15.55 -5.92 12.61
C TYR A 30 -16.51 -7.05 12.31
N VAL A 31 -16.70 -7.99 13.24
CA VAL A 31 -17.60 -9.14 13.04
C VAL A 31 -19.04 -8.70 12.86
N LEU A 32 -19.58 -7.89 13.81
CA LEU A 32 -21.00 -7.54 13.85
C LEU A 32 -21.41 -6.55 12.77
N LEU A 33 -20.57 -5.53 12.48
CA LEU A 33 -20.95 -4.43 11.59
C LEU A 33 -20.56 -4.68 10.13
N TYR A 34 -19.56 -5.52 9.89
CA TYR A 34 -19.07 -5.74 8.52
C TYR A 34 -19.26 -7.19 8.09
N ARG A 35 -18.60 -8.16 8.75
CA ARG A 35 -18.61 -9.54 8.30
C ARG A 35 -20.00 -10.19 8.29
N LEU A 36 -20.80 -10.01 9.33
CA LEU A 36 -22.18 -10.51 9.36
C LEU A 36 -23.12 -9.82 8.37
N ARG A 37 -22.72 -8.65 7.85
CA ARG A 37 -23.45 -7.90 6.82
C ARG A 37 -22.90 -8.16 5.41
N GLY A 38 -21.99 -9.12 5.23
CA GLY A 38 -21.40 -9.45 3.94
C GLY A 38 -20.43 -8.39 3.39
N ARG A 39 -19.99 -7.42 4.21
CA ARG A 39 -19.04 -6.39 3.79
C ARG A 39 -17.61 -6.91 3.79
N SER A 40 -16.82 -6.43 2.82
CA SER A 40 -15.42 -6.82 2.62
C SER A 40 -14.48 -6.24 3.68
N TRP A 41 -13.25 -6.80 3.75
CA TRP A 41 -12.17 -6.20 4.53
C TRP A 41 -11.77 -4.81 4.03
N VAL A 42 -11.74 -4.63 2.71
CA VAL A 42 -11.41 -3.34 2.06
C VAL A 42 -12.38 -2.25 2.53
N GLU A 43 -13.69 -2.51 2.52
CA GLU A 43 -14.70 -1.55 3.01
C GLU A 43 -14.52 -1.23 4.51
N PHE A 44 -14.32 -2.26 5.34
CA PHE A 44 -14.08 -2.05 6.77
C PHE A 44 -12.85 -1.19 7.04
N TYR A 45 -11.76 -1.49 6.34
CA TYR A 45 -10.50 -0.80 6.57
C TYR A 45 -10.52 0.62 6.00
N GLY A 46 -11.18 0.82 4.85
CA GLY A 46 -11.42 2.14 4.25
C GLY A 46 -12.24 3.06 5.17
N ASP A 47 -13.39 2.60 5.65
CA ASP A 47 -14.24 3.35 6.59
C ASP A 47 -13.47 3.70 7.88
N ARG A 48 -12.64 2.76 8.36
CA ARG A 48 -11.79 3.00 9.53
C ARG A 48 -10.74 4.06 9.27
N LEU A 49 -10.09 4.05 8.12
CA LEU A 49 -9.09 5.06 7.76
C LEU A 49 -9.74 6.44 7.64
N ASP A 50 -10.87 6.52 6.94
CA ASP A 50 -11.62 7.77 6.75
C ASP A 50 -12.12 8.37 8.08
N GLY A 51 -12.43 7.52 9.06
CA GLY A 51 -12.88 7.97 10.38
C GLY A 51 -11.83 8.76 11.19
N TYR A 52 -10.55 8.70 10.81
CA TYR A 52 -9.46 9.40 11.50
C TYR A 52 -8.87 10.58 10.70
N VAL A 53 -9.39 10.84 9.50
CA VAL A 53 -8.84 11.88 8.62
C VAL A 53 -9.66 13.16 8.71
N ASP A 54 -8.97 14.23 9.10
CA ASP A 54 -9.42 15.60 8.92
C ASP A 54 -8.70 16.16 7.67
N ILE A 55 -9.47 16.46 6.64
CA ILE A 55 -8.94 16.88 5.33
C ILE A 55 -8.25 18.24 5.43
N GLU A 56 -8.76 19.14 6.25
CA GLU A 56 -8.25 20.52 6.39
C GLU A 56 -6.94 20.58 7.21
N LYS A 57 -6.67 19.55 8.00
CA LYS A 57 -5.50 19.55 8.86
C LYS A 57 -4.20 19.34 8.06
N PRO A 58 -3.17 20.21 8.21
CA PRO A 58 -1.88 20.03 7.56
C PRO A 58 -1.26 18.64 7.85
N LEU A 59 -0.49 18.12 6.90
CA LEU A 59 0.28 16.89 7.13
C LEU A 59 1.39 17.16 8.15
N PRO A 60 1.77 16.14 8.96
CA PRO A 60 2.82 16.29 9.97
C PRO A 60 4.15 16.76 9.35
N GLU A 61 4.89 17.55 10.10
CA GLU A 61 6.27 17.90 9.76
C GLU A 61 7.11 16.64 9.56
N GLY A 62 8.01 16.65 8.56
CA GLY A 62 8.80 15.47 8.18
C GLY A 62 8.06 14.46 7.29
N TYR A 63 6.75 14.64 7.02
CA TYR A 63 6.03 13.75 6.10
C TYR A 63 6.60 13.79 4.68
N ALA A 64 6.97 14.98 4.21
CA ALA A 64 7.60 15.19 2.90
C ALA A 64 9.01 14.56 2.82
N ALA A 65 9.80 14.61 3.90
CA ALA A 65 11.15 14.03 3.94
C ALA A 65 11.11 12.52 3.64
N ARG A 66 10.18 11.78 4.25
CA ARG A 66 9.98 10.36 3.95
C ARG A 66 9.57 10.08 2.50
N GLY A 67 8.88 11.01 1.87
CA GLY A 67 8.58 10.93 0.43
C GLY A 67 9.84 10.96 -0.42
N GLY A 68 10.80 11.81 -0.04
CA GLY A 68 12.13 11.88 -0.68
C GLY A 68 12.96 10.61 -0.48
N GLU A 69 12.92 10.02 0.71
CA GLU A 69 13.58 8.72 0.99
C GLU A 69 13.02 7.60 0.09
N PHE A 70 11.69 7.50 -0.03
CA PHE A 70 11.04 6.55 -0.92
C PHE A 70 11.43 6.77 -2.37
N PHE A 71 11.40 8.01 -2.82
CA PHE A 71 11.78 8.37 -4.18
C PHE A 71 13.23 7.96 -4.51
N ASN A 72 14.17 8.24 -3.61
CA ASN A 72 15.56 7.83 -3.79
C ASN A 72 15.71 6.31 -3.89
N TYR A 73 14.98 5.58 -3.04
CA TYR A 73 14.96 4.12 -3.08
C TYR A 73 14.37 3.58 -4.39
N ILE A 74 13.20 4.09 -4.81
CA ILE A 74 12.52 3.71 -6.04
C ILE A 74 13.38 3.99 -7.27
N ARG A 75 14.06 5.15 -7.31
CA ARG A 75 15.00 5.48 -8.39
C ARG A 75 16.20 4.53 -8.45
N LYS A 76 16.77 4.20 -7.30
CA LYS A 76 17.87 3.22 -7.20
C LYS A 76 17.47 1.87 -7.80
N HIS A 77 16.19 1.52 -7.68
CA HIS A 77 15.62 0.28 -8.22
C HIS A 77 14.97 0.42 -9.59
N GLY A 78 15.34 1.45 -10.37
CA GLY A 78 15.06 1.52 -11.80
C GLY A 78 13.84 2.33 -12.22
N LEU A 79 13.29 3.23 -11.36
CA LEU A 79 12.30 4.18 -11.84
C LEU A 79 12.92 5.17 -12.82
N GLU A 80 12.34 5.28 -14.02
CA GLU A 80 12.76 6.16 -15.10
C GLU A 80 11.70 7.27 -15.36
N PRO A 81 12.12 8.45 -15.92
CA PRO A 81 11.20 9.57 -16.16
C PRO A 81 10.01 9.28 -17.09
N HIS A 82 10.15 8.31 -17.97
CA HIS A 82 9.13 7.90 -18.95
C HIS A 82 8.16 6.82 -18.43
N HIS A 83 8.41 6.27 -17.24
CA HIS A 83 7.62 5.18 -16.68
C HIS A 83 6.20 5.63 -16.32
N ARG A 84 5.23 4.77 -16.54
CA ARG A 84 3.92 4.83 -15.92
C ARG A 84 4.03 4.18 -14.52
N PHE A 85 3.90 5.01 -13.52
CA PHE A 85 4.11 4.62 -12.12
C PHE A 85 2.77 4.45 -11.40
N LEU A 86 2.58 3.30 -10.73
CA LEU A 86 1.43 3.05 -9.86
C LEU A 86 1.84 3.07 -8.38
N ASP A 87 1.25 3.98 -7.61
CA ASP A 87 1.33 3.99 -6.14
C ASP A 87 0.11 3.26 -5.56
N TYR A 88 0.27 1.99 -5.25
CA TYR A 88 -0.77 1.15 -4.68
C TYR A 88 -0.86 1.35 -3.16
N GLY A 89 -1.94 1.98 -2.71
CA GLY A 89 -2.10 2.47 -1.34
C GLY A 89 -1.41 3.81 -1.13
N CYS A 90 -1.62 4.75 -2.07
CA CYS A 90 -0.96 6.05 -2.12
C CYS A 90 -1.23 6.95 -0.89
N GLY A 91 -2.26 6.66 -0.13
CA GLY A 91 -2.62 7.36 1.10
C GLY A 91 -2.72 8.87 0.91
N PHE A 92 -1.89 9.61 1.64
CA PHE A 92 -1.80 11.07 1.54
C PHE A 92 -0.86 11.54 0.42
N LEU A 93 -0.61 10.74 -0.61
CA LEU A 93 0.21 11.06 -1.78
C LEU A 93 1.66 11.47 -1.44
N ARG A 94 2.25 10.78 -0.44
CA ARG A 94 3.61 11.10 0.02
C ARG A 94 4.66 10.92 -1.06
N ALA A 95 4.59 9.80 -1.79
CA ALA A 95 5.51 9.51 -2.88
C ALA A 95 5.25 10.39 -4.11
N ALA A 96 4.00 10.83 -4.32
CA ALA A 96 3.64 11.71 -5.43
C ALA A 96 4.42 13.03 -5.43
N LEU A 97 4.69 13.60 -4.25
CA LEU A 97 5.36 14.90 -4.13
C LEU A 97 6.69 14.97 -4.91
N PRO A 98 7.64 14.04 -4.76
CA PRO A 98 8.86 14.01 -5.56
C PRO A 98 8.72 13.27 -6.90
N ILE A 99 7.79 12.29 -7.04
CA ILE A 99 7.71 11.47 -8.25
C ILE A 99 6.99 12.20 -9.38
N VAL A 100 5.89 12.92 -9.12
CA VAL A 100 5.14 13.61 -10.17
C VAL A 100 6.01 14.56 -10.99
N PRO A 101 6.82 15.46 -10.39
CA PRO A 101 7.70 16.31 -11.19
C PRO A 101 8.88 15.59 -11.85
N TYR A 102 9.22 14.38 -11.42
CA TYR A 102 10.27 13.55 -12.02
C TYR A 102 9.81 12.86 -13.31
N LEU A 103 8.54 12.49 -13.39
CA LEU A 103 7.98 11.76 -14.54
C LEU A 103 7.64 12.75 -15.68
N THR A 104 8.63 13.11 -16.50
CA THR A 104 8.47 14.08 -17.58
C THR A 104 7.66 13.55 -18.76
N ASP A 105 7.86 12.30 -19.15
CA ASP A 105 7.17 11.61 -20.26
C ASP A 105 6.31 10.45 -19.78
N GLY A 106 6.34 10.19 -18.46
CA GLY A 106 5.58 9.16 -17.79
C GLY A 106 4.29 9.70 -17.14
N ARG A 107 3.68 8.87 -16.29
CA ARG A 107 2.48 9.25 -15.56
C ARG A 107 2.45 8.63 -14.17
N TYR A 108 2.18 9.44 -13.16
CA TYR A 108 1.86 8.95 -11.82
C TYR A 108 0.36 8.64 -11.71
N VAL A 109 0.06 7.43 -11.25
CA VAL A 109 -1.29 7.01 -10.89
C VAL A 109 -1.29 6.51 -9.45
N GLY A 110 -2.13 7.06 -8.59
CA GLY A 110 -2.29 6.62 -7.21
C GLY A 110 -3.63 5.95 -6.97
N VAL A 111 -3.65 4.87 -6.19
CA VAL A 111 -4.90 4.26 -5.72
C VAL A 111 -4.87 4.07 -4.21
N ASP A 112 -6.00 4.31 -3.55
CA ASP A 112 -6.18 4.05 -2.11
C ASP A 112 -7.65 3.71 -1.84
N ILE A 113 -7.91 3.00 -0.74
CA ILE A 113 -9.26 2.68 -0.26
C ILE A 113 -9.91 3.83 0.51
N SER A 114 -9.14 4.86 0.87
CA SER A 114 -9.57 6.00 1.67
C SER A 114 -9.68 7.26 0.82
N ALA A 115 -10.90 7.65 0.49
CA ALA A 115 -11.18 8.89 -0.25
C ALA A 115 -10.67 10.14 0.48
N LYS A 116 -10.79 10.16 1.82
CA LYS A 116 -10.33 11.32 2.61
C LYS A 116 -8.81 11.43 2.66
N ARG A 117 -8.08 10.32 2.66
CA ARG A 117 -6.61 10.36 2.58
C ARG A 117 -6.16 10.92 1.24
N ILE A 118 -6.75 10.46 0.14
CA ILE A 118 -6.50 10.99 -1.20
C ILE A 118 -6.79 12.50 -1.23
N ALA A 119 -7.99 12.92 -0.80
CA ALA A 119 -8.38 14.34 -0.83
C ALA A 119 -7.41 15.23 -0.04
N ARG A 120 -7.00 14.81 1.17
CA ARG A 120 -6.01 15.53 1.96
C ARG A 120 -4.63 15.57 1.29
N GLY A 121 -4.22 14.47 0.65
CA GLY A 121 -2.98 14.41 -0.14
C GLY A 121 -3.01 15.35 -1.33
N GLN A 122 -4.12 15.42 -2.06
CA GLN A 122 -4.32 16.35 -3.17
C GLN A 122 -4.23 17.82 -2.73
N HIS A 123 -4.85 18.16 -1.61
CA HIS A 123 -4.73 19.49 -1.01
C HIS A 123 -3.27 19.83 -0.68
N HIS A 124 -2.54 18.87 -0.12
CA HIS A 124 -1.12 19.03 0.16
C HIS A 124 -0.28 19.23 -1.12
N LEU A 125 -0.46 18.41 -2.16
CA LEU A 125 0.25 18.56 -3.44
C LEU A 125 -0.01 19.92 -4.08
N GLN A 126 -1.28 20.36 -4.08
CA GLN A 126 -1.66 21.68 -4.59
C GLN A 126 -0.97 22.80 -3.82
N SER A 127 -0.86 22.73 -2.48
CA SER A 127 -0.13 23.69 -1.66
C SER A 127 1.37 23.74 -1.95
N LYS A 128 1.91 22.70 -2.60
CA LYS A 128 3.32 22.59 -3.06
C LYS A 128 3.50 22.91 -4.54
N GLY A 129 2.45 23.43 -5.21
CA GLY A 129 2.52 23.86 -6.60
C GLY A 129 2.38 22.71 -7.62
N ILE A 130 2.01 21.50 -7.21
CA ILE A 130 1.75 20.40 -8.13
C ILE A 130 0.30 20.50 -8.62
N PRO A 131 0.05 20.76 -9.91
CA PRO A 131 -1.29 20.93 -10.44
C PRO A 131 -2.05 19.60 -10.48
N ARG A 132 -3.40 19.69 -10.44
CA ARG A 132 -4.28 18.52 -10.33
C ARG A 132 -4.24 17.59 -11.54
N ASP A 133 -3.96 18.13 -12.71
CA ASP A 133 -3.87 17.42 -13.98
C ASP A 133 -2.51 16.72 -14.22
N ALA A 134 -1.51 16.98 -13.36
CA ALA A 134 -0.20 16.35 -13.46
C ALA A 134 -0.19 14.86 -13.04
N TYR A 135 -1.26 14.37 -12.42
CA TYR A 135 -1.35 13.00 -11.88
C TYR A 135 -2.79 12.50 -11.83
N ASP A 136 -2.96 11.18 -11.77
CA ASP A 136 -4.26 10.54 -11.61
C ASP A 136 -4.37 9.87 -10.24
N VAL A 137 -5.57 9.90 -9.65
CA VAL A 137 -5.85 9.15 -8.41
C VAL A 137 -7.26 8.57 -8.45
N HIS A 138 -7.39 7.34 -7.94
CA HIS A 138 -8.66 6.63 -7.88
C HIS A 138 -8.88 6.05 -6.47
N VAL A 139 -10.13 6.10 -6.02
CA VAL A 139 -10.56 5.32 -4.86
C VAL A 139 -10.89 3.92 -5.35
N VAL A 140 -10.29 2.90 -4.74
CA VAL A 140 -10.56 1.49 -5.05
C VAL A 140 -11.35 0.86 -3.90
N THR A 141 -12.31 0.02 -4.25
CA THR A 141 -13.22 -0.63 -3.30
C THR A 141 -13.03 -2.14 -3.25
N ASP A 142 -12.15 -2.67 -4.08
CA ASP A 142 -11.84 -4.09 -4.22
C ASP A 142 -10.36 -4.33 -4.54
N CYS A 143 -9.94 -5.58 -4.48
CA CYS A 143 -8.58 -6.00 -4.83
C CYS A 143 -8.42 -6.39 -6.31
N GLU A 144 -9.48 -6.34 -7.11
CA GLU A 144 -9.44 -6.67 -8.54
C GLU A 144 -8.94 -5.53 -9.40
N LEU A 145 -8.88 -4.30 -8.83
CA LEU A 145 -8.36 -3.09 -9.45
C LEU A 145 -9.07 -2.71 -10.76
N GLY A 146 -10.37 -2.96 -10.84
CA GLY A 146 -11.18 -2.69 -12.02
C GLY A 146 -11.13 -1.24 -12.52
N ALA A 147 -10.94 -0.27 -11.61
CA ALA A 147 -10.75 1.14 -11.93
C ALA A 147 -9.51 1.42 -12.80
N LEU A 148 -8.55 0.49 -12.88
CA LEU A 148 -7.33 0.59 -13.68
C LEU A 148 -7.37 -0.28 -14.94
N ALA A 149 -8.53 -0.87 -15.26
CA ALA A 149 -8.68 -1.76 -16.42
C ALA A 149 -8.14 -1.13 -17.71
N GLY A 150 -7.35 -1.90 -18.47
CA GLY A 150 -6.73 -1.44 -19.72
C GLY A 150 -5.46 -0.60 -19.55
N GLN A 151 -5.12 -0.19 -18.35
CA GLN A 151 -3.83 0.50 -18.10
C GLN A 151 -2.68 -0.49 -18.00
N ARG A 152 -1.45 0.01 -18.22
CA ARG A 152 -0.20 -0.74 -18.01
C ARG A 152 0.77 0.13 -17.25
N PHE A 153 1.53 -0.49 -16.33
CA PHE A 153 2.49 0.19 -15.48
C PHE A 153 3.86 -0.46 -15.57
N ASP A 154 4.88 0.38 -15.71
CA ASP A 154 6.28 -0.03 -15.77
C ASP A 154 6.82 -0.23 -14.36
N PHE A 155 6.35 0.58 -13.42
CA PHE A 155 6.79 0.53 -12.04
C PHE A 155 5.59 0.63 -11.07
N VAL A 156 5.50 -0.33 -10.15
CA VAL A 156 4.48 -0.35 -9.09
C VAL A 156 5.16 -0.29 -7.73
N TRP A 157 4.58 0.49 -6.82
CA TRP A 157 5.05 0.66 -5.46
C TRP A 157 3.90 0.47 -4.46
N ALA A 158 4.16 -0.29 -3.37
CA ALA A 158 3.18 -0.45 -2.28
C ALA A 158 3.86 -0.40 -0.92
N MET A 159 3.85 0.77 -0.29
CA MET A 159 4.45 0.98 1.03
C MET A 159 3.39 0.86 2.13
N SER A 160 3.60 -0.09 3.04
CA SER A 160 2.69 -0.34 4.18
C SER A 160 1.24 -0.64 3.76
N VAL A 161 1.07 -1.45 2.73
CA VAL A 161 -0.23 -1.91 2.22
C VAL A 161 -0.40 -3.41 2.49
N ILE A 162 0.52 -4.23 1.99
CA ILE A 162 0.42 -5.70 2.05
C ILE A 162 0.35 -6.20 3.50
N ASN A 163 1.08 -5.58 4.41
CA ASN A 163 1.03 -5.89 5.85
C ASN A 163 -0.33 -5.58 6.51
N HIS A 164 -1.26 -4.97 5.78
CA HIS A 164 -2.64 -4.70 6.22
C HIS A 164 -3.70 -5.45 5.42
N MET A 165 -3.31 -6.33 4.52
CA MET A 165 -4.22 -7.13 3.70
C MET A 165 -4.32 -8.56 4.24
N PRO A 166 -5.50 -9.18 4.32
CA PRO A 166 -5.60 -10.62 4.55
C PRO A 166 -5.07 -11.40 3.35
N GLU A 167 -4.64 -12.65 3.57
CA GLU A 167 -4.18 -13.56 2.51
C GLU A 167 -5.16 -13.66 1.34
N SER A 168 -6.47 -13.77 1.65
CA SER A 168 -7.52 -13.84 0.62
C SER A 168 -7.45 -12.68 -0.38
N ASP A 169 -7.21 -11.48 0.13
CA ASP A 169 -7.19 -10.26 -0.67
C ASP A 169 -5.88 -10.14 -1.47
N ILE A 170 -4.75 -10.59 -0.90
CA ILE A 170 -3.46 -10.66 -1.61
C ILE A 170 -3.57 -11.61 -2.80
N ARG A 171 -4.20 -12.78 -2.63
CA ARG A 171 -4.40 -13.77 -3.69
C ARG A 171 -5.31 -13.29 -4.82
N VAL A 172 -6.20 -12.34 -4.56
CA VAL A 172 -7.01 -11.66 -5.60
C VAL A 172 -6.21 -10.53 -6.25
N MET A 173 -5.49 -9.75 -5.44
CA MET A 173 -4.72 -8.59 -5.91
C MET A 173 -3.56 -8.98 -6.83
N LEU A 174 -2.81 -10.03 -6.51
CA LEU A 174 -1.61 -10.40 -7.28
C LEU A 174 -1.93 -10.71 -8.76
N PRO A 175 -2.92 -11.56 -9.13
CA PRO A 175 -3.30 -11.75 -10.53
C PRO A 175 -3.84 -10.48 -11.20
N ALA A 176 -4.56 -9.63 -10.45
CA ALA A 176 -5.03 -8.35 -10.97
C ALA A 176 -3.85 -7.42 -11.27
N MET A 177 -2.88 -7.33 -10.35
CA MET A 177 -1.66 -6.55 -10.55
C MET A 177 -0.85 -7.08 -11.74
N ARG A 178 -0.75 -8.41 -11.89
CA ARG A 178 -0.04 -9.02 -13.04
C ARG A 178 -0.61 -8.55 -14.38
N ARG A 179 -1.93 -8.41 -14.48
CA ARG A 179 -2.59 -7.89 -15.70
C ARG A 179 -2.32 -6.41 -15.96
N LEU A 180 -1.98 -5.64 -14.93
CA LEU A 180 -1.66 -4.21 -15.03
C LEU A 180 -0.17 -3.94 -15.24
N MET A 181 0.69 -4.94 -15.11
CA MET A 181 2.13 -4.77 -15.34
C MET A 181 2.45 -4.76 -16.83
N ALA A 182 3.32 -3.83 -17.23
CA ALA A 182 3.97 -3.85 -18.54
C ALA A 182 4.98 -5.02 -18.62
N PRO A 183 5.32 -5.52 -19.81
CA PRO A 183 6.45 -6.41 -19.99
C PRO A 183 7.73 -5.79 -19.42
N GLY A 184 8.50 -6.54 -18.62
CA GLY A 184 9.68 -6.03 -17.92
C GLY A 184 9.38 -5.11 -16.72
N GLY A 185 8.11 -4.86 -16.43
CA GLY A 185 7.70 -4.00 -15.31
C GLY A 185 8.06 -4.60 -13.96
N GLN A 186 8.19 -3.72 -12.96
CA GLN A 186 8.62 -4.05 -11.60
C GLN A 186 7.54 -3.65 -10.57
N PHE A 187 7.33 -4.49 -9.56
CA PHE A 187 6.48 -4.19 -8.42
C PHE A 187 7.25 -4.36 -7.11
N LEU A 188 7.49 -3.26 -6.41
CA LEU A 188 8.13 -3.23 -5.10
C LEU A 188 7.09 -3.05 -3.99
N PHE A 189 7.13 -3.92 -2.99
CA PHE A 189 6.25 -3.79 -1.83
C PHE A 189 6.90 -4.25 -0.53
N VAL A 190 6.43 -3.73 0.59
CA VAL A 190 6.83 -4.21 1.91
C VAL A 190 5.77 -5.11 2.55
N PHE A 191 6.23 -6.12 3.29
CA PHE A 191 5.39 -6.96 4.13
C PHE A 191 6.10 -7.29 5.45
N ASN A 192 5.34 -7.69 6.48
CA ASN A 192 5.92 -8.13 7.75
C ASN A 192 6.26 -9.61 7.66
N GLU A 193 7.55 -9.94 7.83
CA GLU A 193 8.03 -11.31 7.90
C GLU A 193 7.73 -11.93 9.27
N GLY A 194 7.29 -13.19 9.28
CA GLY A 194 7.07 -13.96 10.49
C GLY A 194 7.30 -15.46 10.28
N GLU A 195 7.46 -16.20 11.37
CA GLU A 195 7.63 -17.65 11.36
C GLU A 195 6.36 -18.39 10.87
N ALA A 196 5.20 -17.70 10.88
CA ALA A 196 3.93 -18.23 10.42
C ALA A 196 3.09 -17.13 9.78
N THR A 197 2.37 -17.47 8.72
CA THR A 197 1.34 -16.60 8.15
C THR A 197 0.17 -16.50 9.11
N LYS A 198 -0.01 -15.32 9.70
CA LYS A 198 -1.04 -15.09 10.72
C LYS A 198 -1.43 -13.64 10.86
N ARG A 199 -2.66 -13.44 11.31
CA ARG A 199 -3.12 -12.13 11.74
C ARG A 199 -2.56 -11.82 13.14
N TRP A 200 -1.86 -10.72 13.28
CA TRP A 200 -1.29 -10.29 14.57
C TRP A 200 -2.26 -9.41 15.37
N ARG A 201 -2.84 -8.42 14.69
CA ARG A 201 -3.83 -7.49 15.24
C ARG A 201 -4.98 -7.37 14.25
N ILE A 202 -6.00 -6.55 14.57
CA ILE A 202 -7.16 -6.42 13.69
C ILE A 202 -6.76 -6.02 12.25
N LYS A 203 -5.70 -5.23 12.10
CA LYS A 203 -5.27 -4.67 10.80
C LYS A 203 -3.88 -5.12 10.35
N ASP A 204 -3.15 -5.89 11.14
CA ASP A 204 -1.76 -6.24 10.86
C ASP A 204 -1.63 -7.74 10.66
N TRP A 205 -0.99 -8.14 9.57
CA TRP A 205 -0.67 -9.52 9.24
C TRP A 205 0.84 -9.71 9.16
N TRP A 206 1.25 -10.93 9.44
CA TRP A 206 2.61 -11.43 9.30
C TRP A 206 2.58 -12.60 8.35
N TYR A 207 3.58 -12.72 7.48
CA TYR A 207 3.64 -13.72 6.45
C TYR A 207 4.97 -14.45 6.50
N ARG A 208 4.93 -15.75 6.24
CA ARG A 208 6.16 -16.47 5.92
C ARG A 208 6.63 -16.02 4.54
N VAL A 209 7.95 -15.90 4.37
CA VAL A 209 8.54 -15.55 3.07
C VAL A 209 8.17 -16.57 2.01
N GLU A 210 8.17 -17.87 2.37
CA GLU A 210 7.83 -18.96 1.46
C GLU A 210 6.38 -18.89 0.97
N ASP A 211 5.44 -18.53 1.85
CA ASP A 211 4.03 -18.38 1.48
C ASP A 211 3.86 -17.20 0.53
N MET A 212 4.48 -16.04 0.85
CA MET A 212 4.44 -14.85 -0.02
C MET A 212 5.05 -15.16 -1.39
N ARG A 213 6.21 -15.80 -1.43
CA ARG A 213 6.86 -16.25 -2.67
C ARG A 213 5.93 -17.13 -3.50
N ALA A 214 5.34 -18.17 -2.89
CA ALA A 214 4.46 -19.10 -3.58
C ALA A 214 3.24 -18.41 -4.18
N TRP A 215 2.66 -17.42 -3.50
CA TRP A 215 1.52 -16.66 -4.05
C TRP A 215 1.91 -15.75 -5.22
N CYS A 216 3.09 -15.13 -5.14
CA CYS A 216 3.61 -14.28 -6.20
C CYS A 216 3.95 -15.10 -7.46
N GLU A 217 4.64 -16.24 -7.28
CA GLU A 217 4.99 -17.16 -8.36
C GLU A 217 3.75 -17.78 -9.02
N ALA A 218 2.73 -18.15 -8.22
CA ALA A 218 1.46 -18.64 -8.73
C ALA A 218 0.69 -17.58 -9.55
N ALA A 219 0.94 -16.30 -9.31
CA ALA A 219 0.39 -15.19 -10.09
C ALA A 219 1.24 -14.84 -11.33
N GLY A 220 2.33 -15.57 -11.61
CA GLY A 220 3.20 -15.37 -12.78
C GLY A 220 4.27 -14.30 -12.59
N PHE A 221 4.73 -14.07 -11.36
CA PHE A 221 5.85 -13.18 -11.07
C PHE A 221 7.11 -13.97 -10.70
N ALA A 222 8.29 -13.47 -11.04
CA ALA A 222 9.50 -13.79 -10.31
C ALA A 222 9.52 -12.97 -9.01
N PHE A 223 9.96 -13.59 -7.89
CA PHE A 223 9.95 -12.99 -6.55
C PHE A 223 11.35 -12.95 -5.96
N GLU A 224 11.76 -11.77 -5.49
CA GLU A 224 13.04 -11.56 -4.80
C GLU A 224 12.84 -10.71 -3.53
N ILE A 225 13.61 -10.99 -2.47
CA ILE A 225 13.74 -10.11 -1.30
C ILE A 225 14.94 -9.19 -1.53
N LEU A 226 14.71 -7.89 -1.48
CA LEU A 226 15.78 -6.90 -1.62
C LEU A 226 16.54 -6.74 -0.30
N PRO A 227 17.85 -7.04 -0.28
CA PRO A 227 18.64 -7.04 0.95
C PRO A 227 19.02 -5.62 1.43
N ASP A 228 18.88 -4.62 0.58
CA ASP A 228 19.27 -3.24 0.82
C ASP A 228 18.15 -2.38 1.44
N TYR A 229 16.99 -2.98 1.76
CA TYR A 229 15.93 -2.31 2.49
C TYR A 229 16.03 -2.64 3.98
N GLU A 230 16.45 -1.62 4.75
CA GLU A 230 16.54 -1.72 6.20
C GLU A 230 15.45 -0.86 6.85
N GLU A 231 14.65 -1.47 7.72
CA GLU A 231 13.70 -0.77 8.56
C GLU A 231 14.01 -1.04 10.03
N PRO A 232 13.91 -0.02 10.92
CA PRO A 232 14.25 -0.15 12.34
C PRO A 232 13.52 -1.26 13.10
N SER A 233 12.37 -1.71 12.60
CA SER A 233 11.60 -2.81 13.18
C SER A 233 12.30 -4.16 13.07
N GLY A 234 13.14 -4.36 12.05
CA GLY A 234 13.86 -5.59 11.75
C GLY A 234 13.03 -6.73 11.17
N TYR A 235 11.70 -6.59 11.11
CA TYR A 235 10.79 -7.61 10.59
C TYR A 235 10.09 -7.25 9.28
N THR A 236 10.24 -6.02 8.79
CA THR A 236 9.69 -5.61 7.51
C THR A 236 10.67 -5.96 6.41
N ARG A 237 10.19 -6.62 5.35
CA ARG A 237 10.96 -6.97 4.16
C ARG A 237 10.43 -6.22 2.96
N MET A 238 11.36 -5.79 2.09
CA MET A 238 11.03 -5.31 0.75
C MET A 238 11.11 -6.49 -0.22
N ALA A 239 10.02 -6.74 -0.93
CA ALA A 239 9.99 -7.68 -2.05
C ALA A 239 9.95 -6.94 -3.36
N GLN A 240 10.62 -7.49 -4.36
CA GLN A 240 10.53 -7.11 -5.76
C GLN A 240 9.89 -8.25 -6.54
N LEU A 241 8.88 -7.90 -7.33
CA LEU A 241 8.29 -8.78 -8.34
C LEU A 241 8.66 -8.25 -9.73
N THR A 242 9.00 -9.16 -10.62
CA THR A 242 9.23 -8.85 -12.03
C THR A 242 8.39 -9.76 -12.91
N VAL A 243 8.00 -9.24 -14.07
CA VAL A 243 7.34 -10.04 -15.10
C VAL A 243 8.39 -10.75 -15.92
N PRO A 244 8.43 -12.10 -15.98
CA PRO A 244 9.39 -12.83 -16.80
C PRO A 244 9.27 -12.42 -18.27
N GLU A 245 10.41 -12.24 -18.95
CA GLU A 245 10.46 -11.86 -20.37
C GLU A 245 9.86 -12.92 -21.31
N SER A 246 9.82 -14.18 -20.90
CA SER A 246 9.25 -15.29 -21.68
C SER A 246 7.77 -15.13 -22.02
N ASP A 247 7.02 -14.32 -21.27
CA ASP A 247 5.60 -14.09 -21.50
C ASP A 247 5.30 -13.07 -22.62
N VAL A 248 6.35 -12.42 -23.16
CA VAL A 248 6.22 -11.42 -24.23
C VAL A 248 5.98 -12.07 -25.62
N THR A 249 6.42 -13.33 -25.80
CA THR A 249 6.47 -13.97 -27.13
C THR A 249 5.13 -14.53 -27.60
N THR A 250 4.14 -14.69 -26.74
CA THR A 250 2.85 -15.31 -27.08
C THR A 250 1.75 -14.33 -27.51
N ALA A 251 1.94 -13.03 -27.32
CA ALA A 251 0.91 -12.02 -27.62
C ALA A 251 0.96 -11.48 -29.08
N HIS A 252 1.92 -11.89 -29.91
CA HIS A 252 2.10 -11.41 -31.30
C HIS A 252 1.68 -12.40 -32.38
N ASN A 253 1.15 -13.58 -32.03
CA ASN A 253 0.70 -14.61 -32.99
C ASN A 253 -0.74 -15.06 -32.74
N GLY A 254 -1.66 -14.14 -32.57
CA GLY A 254 -3.10 -14.41 -32.48
C GLY A 254 -3.92 -13.40 -33.29
#